data_fb4ac8a853640c56db314fe9a9570541
#
_entry.id   fb4ac8a853640c56db314fe9a9570541
#
_cell.length_a   1.000
_cell.length_b   1.000
_cell.length_c   1.000
_cell.angle_alpha   90.00
_cell.angle_beta   90.00
_cell.angle_gamma   90.00
#
_symmetry.space_group_name_H-M   'P 1'
#
loop_
_entity.id
_entity.type
_entity.pdbx_description
1 polymer ?
#
loop_
_entity_poly.entity_id
_entity_poly.type
_entity_poly.pdbx_seq_one_letter_code
_entity_poly.pdbx_strand_id
1 'polypeptide(L)'
;EFEKLGKDILKYLAKLKNINETENLYAKILSHTDFKYQNKLFENVGRGFLSRKDLNNLFKDLENNIVKKLFTKDPNPRINVSKYENGIAVNYATCCSPISGDNIISVMSYGRGLVVHNTICDSLGYYHKDNFYRSNWGNSNLNKDFSTRIEIIIKNQPGALFSITSIFDK
;
A
#
# COMPACT_ATOMS: atom_id res chain seq x y z
N GLU A 1 -5.40 -11.50 -5.45
CA GLU A 1 -4.79 -10.18 -5.17
C GLU A 1 -4.65 -9.93 -3.66
N PHE A 2 -5.72 -10.05 -2.85
CA PHE A 2 -5.63 -9.80 -1.40
C PHE A 2 -4.65 -10.74 -0.69
N GLU A 3 -4.61 -12.02 -1.06
CA GLU A 3 -3.64 -12.97 -0.51
C GLU A 3 -2.19 -12.54 -0.80
N LYS A 4 -1.92 -12.12 -2.04
CA LYS A 4 -0.61 -11.61 -2.46
C LYS A 4 -0.24 -10.34 -1.68
N LEU A 5 -1.18 -9.40 -1.55
CA LEU A 5 -0.99 -8.18 -0.78
C LEU A 5 -0.72 -8.48 0.70
N GLY A 6 -1.49 -9.38 1.31
CA GLY A 6 -1.30 -9.75 2.71
C GLY A 6 0.07 -10.37 2.97
N LYS A 7 0.55 -11.20 2.06
CA LYS A 7 1.91 -11.75 2.13
C LYS A 7 2.97 -10.64 2.06
N ASP A 8 2.82 -9.68 1.15
CA ASP A 8 3.76 -8.55 1.02
C ASP A 8 3.70 -7.60 2.24
N ILE A 9 2.53 -7.44 2.88
CA ILE A 9 2.40 -6.68 4.13
C ILE A 9 3.14 -7.38 5.28
N LEU A 10 2.98 -8.69 5.44
CA LEU A 10 3.70 -9.44 6.46
C LEU A 10 5.21 -9.39 6.22
N LYS A 11 5.68 -9.49 4.97
CA LYS A 11 7.09 -9.29 4.60
C LYS A 11 7.59 -7.89 4.97
N TYR A 12 6.80 -6.87 4.66
CA TYR A 12 7.11 -5.48 5.01
C TYR A 12 7.29 -5.32 6.52
N LEU A 13 6.37 -5.87 7.33
CA LEU A 13 6.43 -5.80 8.78
C LEU A 13 7.61 -6.61 9.35
N ALA A 14 7.89 -7.79 8.81
CA ALA A 14 9.05 -8.59 9.17
C ALA A 14 10.35 -7.83 8.92
N LYS A 15 10.49 -7.17 7.76
CA LYS A 15 11.66 -6.34 7.44
C LYS A 15 11.80 -5.15 8.38
N LEU A 16 10.71 -4.45 8.72
CA LEU A 16 10.74 -3.35 9.69
C LEU A 16 11.26 -3.80 11.06
N LYS A 17 10.96 -5.05 11.44
CA LYS A 17 11.35 -5.63 12.73
C LYS A 17 12.66 -6.42 12.66
N ASN A 18 13.35 -6.45 11.52
CA ASN A 18 14.55 -7.24 11.28
C ASN A 18 14.34 -8.75 11.55
N ILE A 19 13.17 -9.27 11.21
CA ILE A 19 12.82 -10.70 11.29
C ILE A 19 12.99 -11.32 9.91
N ASN A 20 13.64 -12.49 9.86
CA ASN A 20 13.77 -13.24 8.59
C ASN A 20 12.42 -13.75 8.11
N GLU A 21 12.17 -13.55 6.83
CA GLU A 21 11.10 -14.21 6.12
C GLU A 21 11.47 -15.68 5.89
N THR A 22 10.89 -16.57 6.67
CA THR A 22 11.01 -18.02 6.51
C THR A 22 9.61 -18.63 6.50
N GLU A 23 9.45 -19.80 5.89
CA GLU A 23 8.20 -20.57 5.97
C GLU A 23 7.79 -20.82 7.43
N ASN A 24 8.76 -21.00 8.32
CA ASN A 24 8.53 -21.08 9.75
C ASN A 24 7.92 -19.83 10.38
N LEU A 25 8.16 -18.63 9.82
CA LEU A 25 7.56 -17.39 10.31
C LEU A 25 6.05 -17.42 10.12
N TYR A 26 5.60 -17.78 8.93
CA TYR A 26 4.17 -17.84 8.64
C TYR A 26 3.45 -18.93 9.41
N ALA A 27 4.09 -20.09 9.60
CA ALA A 27 3.56 -21.16 10.43
C ALA A 27 3.42 -20.74 11.90
N LYS A 28 4.40 -20.00 12.43
CA LYS A 28 4.33 -19.42 13.77
C LYS A 28 3.28 -18.35 13.91
N ILE A 29 3.14 -17.42 12.95
CA ILE A 29 2.06 -16.43 12.95
C ILE A 29 0.72 -17.16 12.96
N LEU A 30 0.58 -18.18 12.14
CA LEU A 30 -0.66 -18.96 12.04
C LEU A 30 -1.03 -19.62 13.38
N SER A 31 -0.04 -20.17 14.13
CA SER A 31 -0.29 -20.79 15.44
C SER A 31 -0.76 -19.82 16.53
N HIS A 32 -0.57 -18.51 16.34
CA HIS A 32 -1.04 -17.45 17.23
C HIS A 32 -2.33 -16.76 16.72
N THR A 33 -2.96 -17.34 15.74
CA THR A 33 -4.21 -16.82 15.15
C THR A 33 -5.22 -17.95 15.02
N ASP A 34 -6.50 -17.62 14.92
CA ASP A 34 -7.60 -18.60 14.72
C ASP A 34 -7.70 -19.09 13.28
N PHE A 35 -6.77 -18.69 12.41
CA PHE A 35 -6.80 -19.10 11.00
C PHE A 35 -6.23 -20.51 10.83
N LYS A 36 -7.00 -21.37 10.17
CA LYS A 36 -6.62 -22.75 9.90
C LYS A 36 -5.58 -22.89 8.77
N TYR A 37 -5.56 -21.94 7.83
CA TYR A 37 -4.73 -22.00 6.62
C TYR A 37 -4.03 -20.68 6.35
N GLN A 38 -2.78 -20.74 5.85
CA GLN A 38 -1.96 -19.55 5.55
C GLN A 38 -2.60 -18.60 4.51
N ASN A 39 -3.26 -19.14 3.49
CA ASN A 39 -3.94 -18.34 2.48
C ASN A 39 -5.07 -17.48 3.09
N LYS A 40 -5.81 -18.02 4.07
CA LYS A 40 -6.83 -17.25 4.80
C LYS A 40 -6.23 -16.17 5.68
N LEU A 41 -5.11 -16.44 6.34
CA LEU A 41 -4.35 -15.42 7.06
C LEU A 41 -3.94 -14.30 6.10
N PHE A 42 -3.31 -14.64 4.97
CA PHE A 42 -2.86 -13.64 3.99
C PHE A 42 -4.02 -12.84 3.40
N GLU A 43 -5.12 -13.50 3.05
CA GLU A 43 -6.32 -12.81 2.55
C GLU A 43 -6.84 -11.79 3.57
N ASN A 44 -6.98 -12.17 4.84
CA ASN A 44 -7.50 -11.29 5.89
C ASN A 44 -6.54 -10.12 6.20
N VAL A 45 -5.23 -10.35 6.18
CA VAL A 45 -4.23 -9.28 6.29
C VAL A 45 -4.35 -8.33 5.10
N GLY A 46 -4.43 -8.85 3.88
CA GLY A 46 -4.55 -8.05 2.66
C GLY A 46 -5.84 -7.25 2.57
N ARG A 47 -6.93 -7.75 3.15
CA ARG A 47 -8.21 -7.01 3.27
C ARG A 47 -8.22 -5.98 4.40
N GLY A 48 -7.17 -5.96 5.27
CA GLY A 48 -7.10 -5.08 6.42
C GLY A 48 -8.02 -5.47 7.58
N PHE A 49 -8.47 -6.73 7.65
CA PHE A 49 -9.27 -7.24 8.77
C PHE A 49 -8.42 -7.43 10.04
N LEU A 50 -7.12 -7.58 9.90
CA LEU A 50 -6.15 -7.48 10.96
C LEU A 50 -5.52 -6.09 10.95
N SER A 51 -5.67 -5.34 12.03
CA SER A 51 -5.04 -4.03 12.15
C SER A 51 -3.52 -4.16 12.25
N ARG A 52 -2.79 -3.09 11.90
CA ARG A 52 -1.33 -3.06 12.07
C ARG A 52 -0.92 -3.27 13.54
N LYS A 53 -1.77 -2.86 14.49
CA LYS A 53 -1.55 -3.06 15.92
C LYS A 53 -1.60 -4.56 16.27
N ASP A 54 -2.60 -5.28 15.75
CA ASP A 54 -2.74 -6.73 15.96
C ASP A 54 -1.55 -7.47 15.36
N LEU A 55 -1.18 -7.12 14.12
CA LEU A 55 0.00 -7.68 13.47
C LEU A 55 1.29 -7.39 14.24
N ASN A 56 1.46 -6.17 14.77
CA ASN A 56 2.61 -5.84 15.59
C ASN A 56 2.66 -6.63 16.89
N ASN A 57 1.52 -6.92 17.51
CA ASN A 57 1.46 -7.76 18.71
C ASN A 57 1.87 -9.19 18.37
N LEU A 58 1.34 -9.78 17.30
CA LEU A 58 1.74 -11.10 16.82
C LEU A 58 3.25 -11.19 16.58
N PHE A 59 3.86 -10.16 16.00
CA PHE A 59 5.31 -10.11 15.80
C PHE A 59 6.10 -9.96 17.11
N LYS A 60 5.58 -9.25 18.13
CA LYS A 60 6.23 -9.16 19.45
C LYS A 60 6.33 -10.51 20.16
N ASP A 61 5.26 -11.29 20.10
CA ASP A 61 5.23 -12.63 20.69
C ASP A 61 6.25 -13.56 20.00
N LEU A 62 6.50 -13.33 18.73
CA LEU A 62 7.49 -14.05 17.94
C LEU A 62 8.93 -13.58 18.20
N GLU A 63 9.16 -12.29 18.47
CA GLU A 63 10.49 -11.73 18.76
C GLU A 63 11.10 -12.36 20.01
N ASN A 64 10.29 -12.69 21.01
CA ASN A 64 10.73 -13.35 22.24
C ASN A 64 11.22 -14.79 22.00
N ASN A 65 10.90 -15.39 20.86
CA ASN A 65 11.19 -16.79 20.52
C ASN A 65 12.18 -16.98 19.36
N ILE A 66 12.65 -15.90 18.73
CA ILE A 66 13.55 -15.97 17.57
C ILE A 66 14.91 -15.34 17.92
N VAL A 67 15.94 -16.17 17.96
CA VAL A 67 17.35 -15.72 18.09
C VAL A 67 17.66 -14.75 16.94
N LYS A 68 18.07 -13.53 17.28
CA LYS A 68 18.50 -12.48 16.32
C LYS A 68 19.66 -12.99 15.48
N LYS A 69 19.40 -13.44 14.27
CA LYS A 69 20.45 -13.64 13.26
C LYS A 69 20.71 -12.33 12.53
N LEU A 70 22.00 -11.99 12.39
CA LEU A 70 22.54 -10.81 11.69
C LEU A 70 21.92 -10.67 10.28
N PHE A 71 21.26 -9.53 10.01
CA PHE A 71 20.53 -9.29 8.77
C PHE A 71 20.96 -8.02 8.07
N THR A 72 20.91 -8.09 6.73
CA THR A 72 20.97 -6.92 5.86
C THR A 72 19.73 -6.07 6.13
N LYS A 73 19.91 -4.94 6.80
CA LYS A 73 18.86 -3.96 7.05
C LYS A 73 18.45 -3.33 5.73
N ASP A 74 17.20 -3.55 5.32
CA ASP A 74 16.51 -2.54 4.54
C ASP A 74 15.85 -1.59 5.56
N PRO A 75 16.48 -0.44 5.88
CA PRO A 75 16.01 0.45 6.94
C PRO A 75 14.68 1.11 6.55
N ASN A 76 14.22 0.91 5.32
CA ASN A 76 13.10 1.64 4.75
C ASN A 76 12.29 0.80 3.75
N PRO A 77 11.70 -0.35 4.18
CA PRO A 77 10.94 -1.19 3.27
C PRO A 77 9.77 -0.42 2.64
N ARG A 78 9.44 -0.74 1.39
CA ARG A 78 8.34 -0.14 0.65
C ARG A 78 7.49 -1.21 -0.02
N ILE A 79 6.18 -0.98 -0.09
CA ILE A 79 5.27 -1.81 -0.87
C ILE A 79 5.26 -1.29 -2.31
N ASN A 80 5.60 -2.17 -3.24
CA ASN A 80 5.52 -1.85 -4.65
C ASN A 80 4.07 -2.03 -5.12
N VAL A 81 3.38 -0.90 -5.38
CA VAL A 81 1.96 -0.90 -5.75
C VAL A 81 1.72 -1.36 -7.19
N SER A 82 2.73 -1.28 -8.07
CA SER A 82 2.59 -1.69 -9.47
C SER A 82 2.37 -3.18 -9.66
N LYS A 83 2.67 -3.97 -8.64
CA LYS A 83 2.45 -5.43 -8.65
C LYS A 83 0.98 -5.83 -8.58
N TYR A 84 0.09 -4.89 -8.36
CA TYR A 84 -1.34 -5.11 -8.12
C TYR A 84 -2.18 -4.39 -9.17
N GLU A 85 -3.33 -5.00 -9.48
CA GLU A 85 -4.34 -4.34 -10.31
C GLU A 85 -5.13 -3.34 -9.46
N ASN A 86 -5.37 -2.15 -10.04
CA ASN A 86 -6.20 -1.14 -9.40
C ASN A 86 -7.65 -1.62 -9.29
N GLY A 87 -8.30 -1.28 -8.19
CA GLY A 87 -9.70 -1.60 -7.96
C GLY A 87 -9.95 -2.93 -7.23
N ILE A 88 -8.91 -3.74 -6.96
CA ILE A 88 -9.02 -5.00 -6.20
C ILE A 88 -8.39 -4.83 -4.83
N ALA A 89 -7.11 -5.22 -4.67
CA ALA A 89 -6.40 -5.15 -3.40
C ALA A 89 -5.67 -3.81 -3.18
N VAL A 90 -5.41 -3.07 -4.26
CA VAL A 90 -4.83 -1.73 -4.26
C VAL A 90 -5.73 -0.80 -5.05
N ASN A 91 -6.09 0.33 -4.45
CA ASN A 91 -6.97 1.34 -5.03
C ASN A 91 -6.26 2.69 -5.04
N TYR A 92 -6.44 3.50 -6.07
CA TYR A 92 -5.94 4.87 -6.09
C TYR A 92 -7.00 5.81 -5.53
N ALA A 93 -6.57 6.67 -4.59
CA ALA A 93 -7.47 7.58 -3.91
C ALA A 93 -8.06 8.63 -4.87
N THR A 94 -9.37 8.79 -4.86
CA THR A 94 -10.07 9.77 -5.72
C THR A 94 -9.90 11.22 -5.25
N CYS A 95 -9.53 11.43 -3.98
CA CYS A 95 -9.32 12.76 -3.42
C CYS A 95 -8.06 13.46 -3.96
N CYS A 96 -7.04 12.70 -4.37
CA CYS A 96 -5.78 13.25 -4.88
C CYS A 96 -5.33 12.63 -6.21
N SER A 97 -6.03 11.59 -6.70
CA SER A 97 -5.79 10.93 -7.98
C SER A 97 -4.30 10.76 -8.33
N PRO A 98 -3.53 10.01 -7.50
CA PRO A 98 -2.08 9.93 -7.66
C PRO A 98 -1.72 9.25 -8.99
N ILE A 99 -0.71 9.77 -9.66
CA ILE A 99 -0.21 9.25 -10.95
C ILE A 99 1.23 8.77 -10.82
N SER A 100 1.68 7.98 -11.79
CA SER A 100 3.08 7.51 -11.83
C SER A 100 4.05 8.69 -11.82
N GLY A 101 5.03 8.64 -10.93
CA GLY A 101 5.98 9.74 -10.68
C GLY A 101 5.71 10.53 -9.41
N ASP A 102 4.47 10.51 -8.90
CA ASP A 102 4.16 11.15 -7.61
C ASP A 102 4.84 10.44 -6.44
N ASN A 103 5.15 11.22 -5.40
CA ASN A 103 5.49 10.65 -4.11
C ASN A 103 4.22 10.10 -3.45
N ILE A 104 4.22 8.80 -3.19
CA ILE A 104 3.04 8.10 -2.69
C ILE A 104 3.22 7.48 -1.31
N ILE A 105 2.10 7.38 -0.61
CA ILE A 105 1.92 6.63 0.61
C ILE A 105 0.62 5.86 0.53
N SER A 106 0.59 4.65 1.08
CA SER A 106 -0.64 3.86 1.10
C SER A 106 -1.23 3.78 2.49
N VAL A 107 -2.55 3.75 2.57
CA VAL A 107 -3.32 3.60 3.79
C VAL A 107 -4.09 2.31 3.73
N MET A 108 -4.00 1.47 4.78
CA MET A 108 -4.82 0.27 4.88
C MET A 108 -6.27 0.66 5.18
N SER A 109 -7.18 0.20 4.34
CA SER A 109 -8.62 0.38 4.49
C SER A 109 -9.30 -0.96 4.72
N TYR A 110 -10.13 -1.03 5.76
CA TYR A 110 -10.85 -2.25 6.13
C TYR A 110 -11.68 -2.78 4.96
N GLY A 111 -11.49 -4.05 4.62
CA GLY A 111 -12.16 -4.74 3.53
C GLY A 111 -11.72 -4.36 2.11
N ARG A 112 -11.01 -3.21 1.94
CA ARG A 112 -10.62 -2.67 0.63
C ARG A 112 -9.15 -2.89 0.28
N GLY A 113 -8.32 -3.26 1.26
CA GLY A 113 -6.88 -3.36 1.08
C GLY A 113 -6.19 -1.99 1.17
N LEU A 114 -5.17 -1.75 0.36
CA LEU A 114 -4.41 -0.50 0.36
C LEU A 114 -5.06 0.54 -0.54
N VAL A 115 -5.20 1.76 -0.02
CA VAL A 115 -5.57 2.96 -0.77
C VAL A 115 -4.34 3.84 -0.90
N VAL A 116 -3.92 4.11 -2.14
CA VAL A 116 -2.73 4.88 -2.49
C VAL A 116 -3.08 6.35 -2.59
N HIS A 117 -2.37 7.19 -1.83
CA HIS A 117 -2.51 8.64 -1.85
C HIS A 117 -1.19 9.30 -2.27
N ASN A 118 -1.28 10.51 -2.81
CA ASN A 118 -0.15 11.41 -2.87
C ASN A 118 0.25 11.82 -1.44
N THR A 119 1.55 11.95 -1.16
CA THR A 119 2.06 12.27 0.19
C THR A 119 1.63 13.64 0.70
N ILE A 120 1.22 14.55 -0.19
CA ILE A 120 0.72 15.88 0.16
C ILE A 120 -0.81 15.96 0.26
N CYS A 121 -1.52 14.83 0.19
CA CYS A 121 -2.97 14.81 0.22
C CYS A 121 -3.52 15.17 1.61
N ASP A 122 -4.37 16.19 1.70
CA ASP A 122 -4.98 16.65 2.95
C ASP A 122 -5.81 15.55 3.64
N SER A 123 -6.43 14.68 2.85
CA SER A 123 -7.23 13.56 3.37
C SER A 123 -6.42 12.59 4.24
N LEU A 124 -5.09 12.61 4.15
CA LEU A 124 -4.23 11.78 5.02
C LEU A 124 -4.37 12.12 6.50
N GLY A 125 -4.74 13.36 6.82
CA GLY A 125 -4.98 13.81 8.20
C GLY A 125 -6.11 13.07 8.93
N TYR A 126 -7.03 12.45 8.19
CA TYR A 126 -8.16 11.70 8.76
C TYR A 126 -7.80 10.26 9.15
N TYR A 127 -6.64 9.76 8.76
CA TYR A 127 -6.24 8.38 9.02
C TYR A 127 -5.30 8.27 10.22
N HIS A 128 -5.46 7.19 10.99
CA HIS A 128 -4.53 6.89 12.07
C HIS A 128 -3.17 6.49 11.51
N LYS A 129 -2.08 6.96 12.13
CA LYS A 129 -0.69 6.74 11.65
C LYS A 129 -0.32 5.26 11.51
N ASP A 130 -0.91 4.39 12.31
CA ASP A 130 -0.64 2.94 12.26
C ASP A 130 -1.17 2.27 10.99
N ASN A 131 -2.04 2.95 10.23
CA ASN A 131 -2.58 2.43 8.98
C ASN A 131 -1.73 2.79 7.75
N PHE A 132 -0.66 3.58 7.93
CA PHE A 132 0.20 4.01 6.84
C PHE A 132 1.26 2.97 6.48
N TYR A 133 1.43 2.75 5.19
CA TYR A 133 2.48 1.91 4.61
C TYR A 133 3.26 2.71 3.58
N ARG A 134 4.58 2.72 3.71
CA ARG A 134 5.45 3.29 2.69
C ARG A 134 5.32 2.52 1.40
N SER A 135 5.13 3.21 0.31
CA SER A 135 4.87 2.63 -1.00
C SER A 135 5.73 3.27 -2.07
N ASN A 136 5.89 2.58 -3.18
CA ASN A 136 6.48 3.10 -4.40
C ASN A 136 5.76 2.53 -5.62
N TRP A 137 5.92 3.19 -6.76
CA TRP A 137 5.34 2.74 -8.02
C TRP A 137 6.01 1.48 -8.57
N GLY A 138 7.30 1.24 -8.27
CA GLY A 138 8.10 0.20 -8.91
C GLY A 138 8.41 0.52 -10.38
N ASN A 139 9.06 -0.42 -11.06
CA ASN A 139 9.56 -0.20 -12.43
C ASN A 139 8.54 -0.55 -13.52
N SER A 140 7.36 -1.08 -13.18
CA SER A 140 6.43 -1.70 -14.15
C SER A 140 5.25 -0.80 -14.56
N ASN A 141 5.16 0.43 -14.07
CA ASN A 141 3.99 1.29 -14.30
C ASN A 141 4.14 2.36 -15.39
N LEU A 142 5.25 2.35 -16.11
CA LEU A 142 5.48 3.34 -17.19
C LEU A 142 4.46 3.27 -18.34
N ASN A 143 3.69 2.15 -18.43
CA ASN A 143 2.73 1.92 -19.50
C ASN A 143 1.27 1.80 -19.02
N LYS A 144 0.95 2.25 -17.80
CA LYS A 144 -0.44 2.28 -17.32
C LYS A 144 -1.01 3.67 -17.49
N ASP A 145 -2.24 3.73 -17.97
CA ASP A 145 -3.00 4.98 -18.02
C ASP A 145 -3.49 5.34 -16.61
N PHE A 146 -3.35 6.60 -16.27
CA PHE A 146 -3.82 7.17 -15.02
C PHE A 146 -4.80 8.30 -15.30
N SER A 147 -5.88 8.34 -14.54
CA SER A 147 -6.81 9.46 -14.57
C SER A 147 -6.48 10.43 -13.45
N THR A 148 -6.30 11.70 -13.77
CA THR A 148 -6.09 12.75 -12.78
C THR A 148 -7.05 13.91 -13.01
N ARG A 149 -7.20 14.76 -12.00
CA ARG A 149 -8.01 15.98 -12.10
C ARG A 149 -7.07 17.16 -12.32
N ILE A 150 -7.37 17.96 -13.34
CA ILE A 150 -6.66 19.20 -13.63
C ILE A 150 -7.64 20.36 -13.45
N GLU A 151 -7.25 21.37 -12.68
CA GLU A 151 -7.96 22.64 -12.58
C GLU A 151 -7.17 23.69 -13.38
N ILE A 152 -7.85 24.36 -14.30
CA ILE A 152 -7.24 25.37 -15.17
C ILE A 152 -7.98 26.69 -14.95
N ILE A 153 -7.27 27.70 -14.44
CA ILE A 153 -7.79 29.06 -14.26
C ILE A 153 -7.37 29.90 -15.46
N ILE A 154 -8.35 30.42 -16.19
CA ILE A 154 -8.11 31.21 -17.40
C ILE A 154 -8.87 32.52 -17.35
N LYS A 155 -8.38 33.50 -18.12
CA LYS A 155 -9.16 34.72 -18.39
C LYS A 155 -10.32 34.39 -19.32
N ASN A 156 -11.51 34.89 -18.98
CA ASN A 156 -12.68 34.74 -19.85
C ASN A 156 -12.50 35.60 -21.11
N GLN A 157 -12.18 34.94 -22.21
CA GLN A 157 -12.03 35.58 -23.53
C GLN A 157 -12.55 34.66 -24.65
N PRO A 158 -13.02 35.21 -25.80
CA PRO A 158 -13.47 34.39 -26.91
C PRO A 158 -12.42 33.38 -27.36
N GLY A 159 -12.81 32.10 -27.53
CA GLY A 159 -11.94 31.02 -27.98
C GLY A 159 -11.06 30.36 -26.90
N ALA A 160 -11.09 30.85 -25.66
CA ALA A 160 -10.25 30.29 -24.57
C ALA A 160 -10.52 28.78 -24.32
N LEU A 161 -11.80 28.40 -24.30
CA LEU A 161 -12.16 26.98 -24.09
C LEU A 161 -11.69 26.11 -25.27
N PHE A 162 -11.87 26.60 -26.50
CA PHE A 162 -11.42 25.89 -27.70
C PHE A 162 -9.89 25.67 -27.68
N SER A 163 -9.15 26.71 -27.31
CA SER A 163 -7.69 26.63 -27.23
C SER A 163 -7.21 25.56 -26.21
N ILE A 164 -7.94 25.42 -25.09
CA ILE A 164 -7.61 24.42 -24.08
C ILE A 164 -7.98 23.01 -24.55
N THR A 165 -9.22 22.82 -25.05
CA THR A 165 -9.67 21.49 -25.48
C THR A 165 -8.84 20.96 -26.65
N SER A 166 -8.37 21.79 -27.55
CA SER A 166 -7.50 21.39 -28.67
C SER A 166 -6.12 20.86 -28.24
N ILE A 167 -5.66 21.13 -27.00
CA ILE A 167 -4.42 20.59 -26.45
C ILE A 167 -4.61 19.12 -26.03
N PHE A 168 -5.80 18.76 -25.57
CA PHE A 168 -6.14 17.42 -25.08
C PHE A 168 -6.67 16.48 -26.18
N ASP A 169 -6.90 16.97 -27.38
CA ASP A 169 -7.46 16.24 -28.53
C ASP A 169 -6.34 15.66 -29.44
N LYS A 170 -5.17 15.43 -28.90
CA LYS A 170 -4.00 14.81 -29.55
C LYS A 170 -3.69 13.47 -28.93
#